data_4f26eb9d1c13a6dd5fc3c35d40786bc6
#
_entry.id   4f26eb9d1c13a6dd5fc3c35d40786bc6
#
_cell.length_a   1.000
_cell.length_b   1.000
_cell.length_c   1.000
_cell.angle_alpha   90.00
_cell.angle_beta   90.00
_cell.angle_gamma   90.00
#
_symmetry.space_group_name_H-M   'P 1'
#
loop_
_entity.id
_entity.type
_entity.pdbx_description
1 polymer ?
#
loop_
_entity_poly.entity_id
_entity_poly.type
_entity_poly.pdbx_seq_one_letter_code
_entity_poly.pdbx_strand_id
1 'polypeptide(L)' 'MIVKVKYFNEEVNGYGGQEYTYITNLPLQPYTKVIAPTYKGDNKALVTQIDLPESTISPEWADRVREIKEYDNGER' A
#
# COMPACT_ATOMS: atom_id res chain seq x y z
N MET A 1 -7.07 -2.87 9.04
CA MET A 1 -6.15 -4.00 8.82
C MET A 1 -4.80 -3.51 8.34
N ILE A 2 -3.81 -4.35 8.45
CA ILE A 2 -2.45 -4.05 8.00
C ILE A 2 -2.24 -4.79 6.69
N VAL A 3 -1.69 -4.07 5.70
CA VAL A 3 -1.48 -4.60 4.35
C VAL A 3 -0.07 -4.26 3.88
N LYS A 4 0.38 -4.96 2.86
CA LYS A 4 1.60 -4.60 2.14
C LYS A 4 1.28 -4.37 0.68
N VAL A 5 2.01 -3.42 0.09
CA VAL A 5 1.80 -3.03 -1.30
C VAL A 5 3.14 -2.90 -2.00
N LYS A 6 3.09 -3.00 -3.35
CA LYS A 6 4.21 -2.65 -4.21
C LYS A 6 3.81 -1.45 -5.05
N TYR A 7 4.73 -0.51 -5.22
CA TYR A 7 4.45 0.70 -6.00
C TYR A 7 4.49 0.42 -7.49
N PHE A 8 3.71 1.19 -8.23
CA PHE A 8 3.78 1.19 -9.69
C PHE A 8 5.06 1.87 -10.13
N ASN A 9 5.76 1.25 -11.07
CA ASN A 9 6.99 1.77 -11.63
C ASN A 9 6.78 1.98 -13.13
N GLU A 10 6.82 3.24 -13.57
CA GLU A 10 6.56 3.57 -14.96
C GLU A 10 7.62 3.02 -15.90
N GLU A 11 8.86 2.90 -15.41
CA GLU A 11 9.95 2.43 -16.25
C GLU A 11 9.74 0.99 -16.71
N VAL A 12 9.13 0.16 -15.87
CA VAL A 12 8.85 -1.22 -16.22
C VAL A 12 7.38 -1.44 -16.50
N ASN A 13 6.57 -0.40 -16.39
CA ASN A 13 5.13 -0.44 -16.63
C ASN A 13 4.46 -1.53 -15.81
N GLY A 14 4.77 -1.57 -14.53
CA GLY A 14 4.22 -2.58 -13.66
C GLY A 14 4.52 -2.30 -12.20
N TYR A 15 4.01 -3.19 -11.35
CA TYR A 15 4.20 -3.08 -9.91
C TYR A 15 5.34 -3.98 -9.50
N GLY A 16 6.29 -3.45 -8.73
CA GLY A 16 7.43 -4.25 -8.35
C GLY A 16 8.28 -3.60 -7.31
N GLY A 17 9.41 -4.24 -7.02
CA GLY A 17 10.34 -3.75 -6.05
C GLY A 17 9.97 -4.16 -4.64
N GLN A 18 10.32 -3.33 -3.69
CA GLN A 18 10.12 -3.59 -2.27
C GLN A 18 8.64 -3.47 -1.89
N GLU A 19 8.22 -4.28 -0.93
CA GLU A 19 6.88 -4.14 -0.36
C GLU A 19 6.91 -3.14 0.78
N TYR A 20 5.84 -2.33 0.88
CA TYR A 20 5.72 -1.30 1.91
C TYR A 20 4.45 -1.54 2.72
N THR A 21 4.55 -1.29 4.02
CA THR A 21 3.47 -1.57 4.98
C THR A 21 2.58 -0.36 5.16
N TYR A 22 1.27 -0.59 5.11
CA TYR A 22 0.25 0.45 5.32
C TYR A 22 -0.85 -0.10 6.21
N ILE A 23 -1.62 0.80 6.80
CA ILE A 23 -2.88 0.43 7.46
C ILE A 23 -4.02 0.93 6.59
N THR A 24 -5.20 0.34 6.77
CA THR A 24 -6.37 0.74 6.00
C THR A 24 -7.65 0.29 6.69
N ASN A 25 -8.71 1.08 6.49
CA ASN A 25 -10.07 0.67 6.86
C ASN A 25 -10.85 0.17 5.65
N LEU A 26 -10.25 0.19 4.46
CA LEU A 26 -10.89 -0.34 3.26
C LEU A 26 -10.90 -1.87 3.29
N PRO A 27 -11.94 -2.50 2.75
CA PRO A 27 -11.98 -3.96 2.66
C PRO A 27 -11.19 -4.45 1.44
N LEU A 28 -9.86 -4.43 1.57
CA LEU A 28 -8.99 -4.74 0.44
C LEU A 28 -8.78 -6.23 0.29
N GLN A 29 -8.54 -6.63 -0.96
CA GLN A 29 -8.16 -7.99 -1.33
C GLN A 29 -6.77 -7.94 -1.97
N PRO A 30 -6.05 -9.08 -2.01
CA PRO A 30 -4.78 -9.11 -2.75
C PRO A 30 -5.01 -8.73 -4.20
N TYR A 31 -4.03 -7.99 -4.75
CA TYR A 31 -4.02 -7.52 -6.14
C TYR A 31 -5.02 -6.41 -6.42
N THR A 32 -5.60 -5.82 -5.39
CA THR A 32 -6.39 -4.61 -5.55
C THR A 32 -5.46 -3.43 -5.77
N LYS A 33 -5.82 -2.55 -6.71
CA LYS A 33 -5.05 -1.34 -6.99
C LYS A 33 -5.56 -0.22 -6.11
N VAL A 34 -4.63 0.48 -5.46
CA VAL A 34 -4.95 1.54 -4.51
C VAL A 34 -4.04 2.73 -4.73
N ILE A 35 -4.37 3.83 -4.08
CA ILE A 35 -3.53 5.00 -4.01
C ILE A 35 -2.83 4.98 -2.65
N ALA A 36 -1.52 4.91 -2.66
CA ALA A 36 -0.72 4.83 -1.44
C ALA A 36 -0.05 6.17 -1.18
N PRO A 37 -0.34 6.81 -0.04
CA PRO A 37 0.31 8.08 0.28
C PRO A 37 1.78 7.83 0.64
N THR A 38 2.65 8.72 0.17
CA THR A 38 4.07 8.66 0.50
C THR A 38 4.53 10.06 0.88
N TYR A 39 5.76 10.15 1.38
CA TYR A 39 6.28 11.47 1.76
C TYR A 39 6.48 12.38 0.55
N LYS A 40 6.49 11.82 -0.66
CA LYS A 40 6.61 12.60 -1.90
C LYS A 40 5.26 12.85 -2.56
N GLY A 41 4.17 12.39 -1.95
CA GLY A 41 2.85 12.49 -2.54
C GLY A 41 2.27 11.11 -2.75
N ASP A 42 1.14 11.07 -3.45
CA ASP A 42 0.43 9.81 -3.66
C ASP A 42 1.06 9.01 -4.78
N ASN A 43 1.03 7.70 -4.64
CA ASN A 43 1.59 6.79 -5.63
C ASN A 43 0.59 5.66 -5.89
N LYS A 44 0.53 5.20 -7.14
CA LYS A 44 -0.26 4.02 -7.46
C LYS A 44 0.43 2.81 -6.86
N ALA A 45 -0.36 1.87 -6.32
CA ALA A 45 0.19 0.71 -5.66
C ALA A 45 -0.72 -0.49 -5.82
N LEU A 46 -0.15 -1.67 -5.68
CA LEU A 46 -0.87 -2.94 -5.77
C LEU A 46 -0.76 -3.64 -4.43
N VAL A 47 -1.90 -4.01 -3.86
CA VAL A 47 -1.93 -4.75 -2.60
C VAL A 47 -1.40 -6.15 -2.84
N THR A 48 -0.41 -6.56 -2.05
CA THR A 48 0.18 -7.89 -2.19
C THR A 48 -0.15 -8.80 -1.02
N GLN A 49 -0.37 -8.23 0.16
CA GLN A 49 -0.70 -9.01 1.37
C GLN A 49 -1.73 -8.25 2.18
N ILE A 50 -2.65 -8.98 2.80
CA ILE A 50 -3.71 -8.38 3.62
C ILE A 50 -3.77 -9.07 4.98
N ASP A 51 -4.47 -8.42 5.92
CA ASP A 51 -4.76 -8.99 7.24
C ASP A 51 -3.49 -9.44 7.96
N LEU A 52 -2.45 -8.63 7.87
CA LEU A 52 -1.19 -8.95 8.51
C LEU A 52 -1.29 -8.67 10.02
N PRO A 53 -0.51 -9.40 10.85
CA PRO A 53 -0.56 -9.19 12.29
C PRO A 53 0.05 -7.85 12.67
N GLU A 54 -0.29 -7.36 13.86
CA GLU A 54 0.25 -6.10 14.35
C GLU A 54 1.75 -6.14 14.50
N SER A 55 2.31 -7.33 14.70
CA SER A 55 3.77 -7.48 14.79
C SER A 55 4.49 -7.12 13.49
N THR A 56 3.74 -7.00 12.38
CA THR A 56 4.30 -6.53 11.11
C THR A 56 4.84 -5.12 11.23
N ILE A 57 4.25 -4.32 12.14
CA ILE A 57 4.68 -2.94 12.35
C ILE A 57 5.51 -2.89 13.62
N SER A 58 6.79 -2.55 13.46
CA SER A 58 7.67 -2.36 14.58
C SER A 58 7.23 -1.13 15.38
N PRO A 59 7.26 -1.17 16.72
CA PRO A 59 6.92 0.01 17.51
C PRO A 59 7.73 1.24 17.14
N GLU A 60 8.94 1.04 16.63
CA GLU A 60 9.80 2.16 16.25
C GLU A 60 9.28 2.92 15.06
N TRP A 61 8.45 2.29 14.23
CA TRP A 61 7.91 2.92 13.04
C TRP A 61 6.41 3.16 13.12
N ALA A 62 5.78 2.77 14.22
CA ALA A 62 4.32 2.73 14.26
C ALA A 62 3.69 4.08 13.89
N ASP A 63 4.33 5.17 14.29
CA ASP A 63 3.80 6.50 14.01
C ASP A 63 4.16 6.99 12.61
N ARG A 64 4.91 6.22 11.83
CA ARG A 64 5.25 6.55 10.44
C ARG A 64 4.42 5.79 9.42
N VAL A 65 3.66 4.79 9.87
CA VAL A 65 2.83 4.01 8.96
C VAL A 65 1.66 4.87 8.53
N ARG A 66 1.46 4.95 7.21
CA ARG A 66 0.41 5.77 6.63
C ARG A 66 -0.80 4.92 6.30
N GLU A 67 -1.92 5.58 6.10
CA GLU A 67 -3.19 4.90 5.86
C GLU A 67 -3.59 5.02 4.39
N ILE A 68 -4.02 3.90 3.79
CA ILE A 68 -4.60 3.89 2.45
C ILE A 68 -6.09 4.18 2.60
N LYS A 69 -6.57 5.20 1.88
CA LYS A 69 -7.96 5.66 1.97
C LYS A 69 -8.69 5.61 0.64
N GLU A 70 -7.99 5.28 -0.46
CA GLU A 70 -8.58 5.37 -1.80
C GLU A 70 -8.19 4.18 -2.65
N TYR A 71 -9.15 3.71 -3.44
CA TYR A 71 -8.85 2.78 -4.52
C TYR A 71 -8.28 3.56 -5.71
N ASP A 72 -7.47 2.88 -6.52
CA ASP A 72 -6.98 3.45 -7.77
C ASP A 72 -7.99 3.15 -8.85
N ASN A 73 -8.76 4.16 -9.23
CA ASN A 73 -9.76 4.05 -10.29
C ASN A 73 -9.33 4.83 -11.52
N GLY A 74 -8.02 4.99 -11.69
CA GLY A 74 -7.48 5.88 -12.70
C GLY A 74 -7.75 5.50 -14.13
N GLU A 75 -8.11 4.25 -14.36
CA GLU A 75 -8.38 3.79 -15.72
C GLU A 75 -9.69 4.34 -16.29
N ARG A 76 -10.51 4.98 -15.46
CA ARG A 76 -11.76 5.55 -15.94
C ARG A 76 -11.55 6.80 -16.76
#